data_32e7eb352133528c295071e3018f4ed8
#
_entry.id   32e7eb352133528c295071e3018f4ed8
#
_cell.length_a   1.000
_cell.length_b   1.000
_cell.length_c   1.000
_cell.angle_alpha   90.00
_cell.angle_beta   90.00
_cell.angle_gamma   90.00
#
_symmetry.space_group_name_H-M   'P 1'
#
loop_
_entity.id
_entity.type
_entity.pdbx_description
1 polymer ?
#
loop_
_entity_poly.entity_id
_entity_poly.type
_entity_poly.pdbx_seq_one_letter_code
_entity_poly.pdbx_strand_id
1 'polypeptide(L)'
;MNLGRMDLRAGIVSLLGNRRGHAFALILFYVLLLVEYYRFVYGNYFFLMGFDFRFSPVAFLSGLLMLVAVVAMLDAVGSRSDRLYAMGVVVAVFFCLPQIVFFQIGGAQPYGVLYSLLLLFLVTTPWWALPSPRMPRLPDRCLWWLLPLLALGTMAPFVATYGFSFNLHQFTLGQGIYEARTAAGAKGTVVTAYLMGPLVRVILPFMAVYGLCRLRRRWWMVALSLAITLYLFFVNPQKSILFIMGLVVVCFFLRNCFAKAGLMIYGLLTICAASVVLNSFAGAMMPESIMVRRLFFIPALVQDTYFTFFEHHPMLLSHSCLSPLFDYPYRIDPSHLIGQMIYNRTITSCNTGLIGDGFMNFGHVGALLFTATAALIIRLVDATCFDSRYFGLVAVLLFTFLNGALFTTMLTHGGLLLVLAFLFLVPSHAETNPVKAIPQT
;
A
#
# COMPACT_ATOMS: atom_id res chain seq x y z
N MET A 1 -24.43 -31.13 15.56
CA MET A 1 -23.22 -30.30 15.74
C MET A 1 -22.99 -29.25 14.64
N ASN A 2 -24.06 -28.74 13.98
CA ASN A 2 -23.98 -27.78 12.86
C ASN A 2 -24.49 -26.36 13.16
N LEU A 3 -25.13 -26.15 14.31
CA LEU A 3 -25.69 -24.85 14.70
C LEU A 3 -24.62 -23.79 15.03
N GLY A 4 -23.51 -24.17 15.64
CA GLY A 4 -22.45 -23.20 15.99
C GLY A 4 -21.64 -22.63 14.82
N ARG A 5 -21.54 -23.34 13.69
CA ARG A 5 -20.80 -22.84 12.49
C ARG A 5 -21.61 -21.84 11.66
N MET A 6 -22.93 -21.94 11.64
CA MET A 6 -23.80 -21.00 10.95
C MET A 6 -23.86 -19.65 11.66
N ASP A 7 -23.93 -19.64 12.99
CA ASP A 7 -23.98 -18.41 13.78
C ASP A 7 -22.67 -17.63 13.73
N LEU A 8 -21.53 -18.29 13.74
CA LEU A 8 -20.22 -17.63 13.66
C LEU A 8 -20.00 -16.95 12.30
N ARG A 9 -20.39 -17.60 11.22
CA ARG A 9 -20.31 -17.01 9.87
C ARG A 9 -21.27 -15.83 9.71
N ALA A 10 -22.49 -15.94 10.19
CA ALA A 10 -23.46 -14.86 10.16
C ALA A 10 -22.99 -13.67 11.02
N GLY A 11 -22.42 -13.92 12.20
CA GLY A 11 -21.84 -12.91 13.07
C GLY A 11 -20.64 -12.17 12.42
N ILE A 12 -19.70 -12.89 11.80
CA ILE A 12 -18.55 -12.29 11.10
C ILE A 12 -19.02 -11.45 9.90
N VAL A 13 -19.95 -11.95 9.10
CA VAL A 13 -20.51 -11.21 7.96
C VAL A 13 -21.24 -9.94 8.41
N SER A 14 -21.99 -10.01 9.51
CA SER A 14 -22.68 -8.88 10.13
C SER A 14 -21.67 -7.83 10.64
N LEU A 15 -20.60 -8.27 11.30
CA LEU A 15 -19.55 -7.40 11.82
C LEU A 15 -18.81 -6.67 10.68
N LEU A 16 -18.42 -7.40 9.62
CA LEU A 16 -17.75 -6.84 8.44
C LEU A 16 -18.67 -5.94 7.61
N GLY A 17 -19.98 -5.99 7.77
CA GLY A 17 -20.97 -5.16 7.09
C GLY A 17 -21.47 -3.96 7.90
N ASN A 18 -20.96 -3.72 9.11
CA ASN A 18 -21.49 -2.69 10.00
C ASN A 18 -20.60 -1.41 9.98
N ARG A 19 -21.11 -0.30 9.43
CA ARG A 19 -20.38 0.99 9.37
C ARG A 19 -19.99 1.53 10.73
N ARG A 20 -20.92 1.49 11.70
CA ARG A 20 -20.65 1.95 13.08
C ARG A 20 -19.56 1.09 13.73
N GLY A 21 -19.57 -0.21 13.44
CA GLY A 21 -18.51 -1.12 13.85
C GLY A 21 -17.16 -0.77 13.24
N HIS A 22 -17.12 -0.39 11.97
CA HIS A 22 -15.89 0.06 11.32
C HIS A 22 -15.34 1.35 11.93
N ALA A 23 -16.21 2.35 12.18
CA ALA A 23 -15.81 3.61 12.82
C ALA A 23 -15.27 3.36 14.24
N PHE A 24 -15.94 2.52 15.03
CA PHE A 24 -15.48 2.14 16.36
C PHE A 24 -14.12 1.42 16.31
N ALA A 25 -13.96 0.44 15.42
CA ALA A 25 -12.71 -0.29 15.27
C ALA A 25 -11.56 0.60 14.78
N LEU A 26 -11.85 1.60 13.93
CA LEU A 26 -10.87 2.59 13.48
C LEU A 26 -10.40 3.49 14.63
N ILE A 27 -11.32 3.93 15.49
CA ILE A 27 -10.99 4.69 16.70
C ILE A 27 -10.16 3.83 17.66
N LEU A 28 -10.55 2.58 17.86
CA LEU A 28 -9.80 1.65 18.71
C LEU A 28 -8.40 1.39 18.15
N PHE A 29 -8.29 1.29 16.83
CA PHE A 29 -6.99 1.13 16.15
C PHE A 29 -6.11 2.39 16.32
N TYR A 30 -6.69 3.59 16.20
CA TYR A 30 -5.98 4.83 16.51
C TYR A 30 -5.48 4.85 17.96
N VAL A 31 -6.32 4.47 18.94
CA VAL A 31 -5.92 4.41 20.35
C VAL A 31 -4.78 3.40 20.55
N LEU A 32 -4.86 2.25 19.89
CA LEU A 32 -3.77 1.26 19.91
C LEU A 32 -2.46 1.87 19.38
N LEU A 33 -2.49 2.54 18.22
CA LEU A 33 -1.31 3.19 17.66
C LEU A 33 -0.76 4.28 18.58
N LEU A 34 -1.63 5.08 19.22
CA LEU A 34 -1.23 6.12 20.17
C LEU A 34 -0.48 5.55 21.38
N VAL A 35 -1.03 4.49 21.98
CA VAL A 35 -0.41 3.79 23.11
C VAL A 35 0.91 3.14 22.69
N GLU A 36 0.93 2.48 21.54
CA GLU A 36 2.10 1.76 21.04
C GLU A 36 3.21 2.68 20.56
N TYR A 37 2.89 3.87 20.09
CA TYR A 37 3.91 4.86 19.81
C TYR A 37 4.71 5.18 21.08
N TYR A 38 4.04 5.49 22.19
CA TYR A 38 4.70 5.82 23.45
C TYR A 38 5.41 4.61 24.07
N ARG A 39 4.67 3.49 24.24
CA ARG A 39 5.14 2.30 24.94
C ARG A 39 6.27 1.58 24.18
N PHE A 40 6.06 1.34 22.90
CA PHE A 40 6.96 0.49 22.10
C PHE A 40 7.90 1.29 21.21
N VAL A 41 7.36 2.21 20.40
CA VAL A 41 8.19 2.92 19.40
C VAL A 41 9.14 3.89 20.08
N TYR A 42 8.63 4.83 20.87
CA TYR A 42 9.47 5.73 21.64
C TYR A 42 10.28 4.97 22.71
N GLY A 43 9.65 4.12 23.49
CA GLY A 43 10.30 3.38 24.57
C GLY A 43 11.51 2.54 24.16
N ASN A 44 11.52 1.96 22.95
CA ASN A 44 12.60 1.10 22.48
C ASN A 44 13.45 1.69 21.35
N TYR A 45 13.01 2.76 20.68
CA TYR A 45 13.68 3.31 19.49
C TYR A 45 13.93 4.82 19.56
N PHE A 46 13.89 5.42 20.76
CA PHE A 46 14.21 6.85 21.00
C PHE A 46 15.59 7.28 20.51
N PHE A 47 16.50 6.33 20.33
CA PHE A 47 17.84 6.56 19.79
C PHE A 47 17.87 6.81 18.28
N LEU A 48 16.77 6.53 17.56
CA LEU A 48 16.63 6.88 16.16
C LEU A 48 16.21 8.34 16.06
N MET A 49 16.92 9.09 15.23
CA MET A 49 16.61 10.50 15.01
C MET A 49 15.15 10.66 14.55
N GLY A 50 14.38 11.43 15.32
CA GLY A 50 12.99 11.78 15.05
C GLY A 50 11.93 10.94 15.79
N PHE A 51 12.28 9.87 16.49
CA PHE A 51 11.35 9.22 17.41
C PHE A 51 11.43 9.86 18.81
N ASP A 52 10.85 11.05 18.90
CA ASP A 52 10.76 11.83 20.14
C ASP A 52 9.39 11.64 20.82
N PHE A 53 9.29 12.07 22.06
CA PHE A 53 8.01 12.24 22.75
C PHE A 53 7.86 13.72 23.13
N ARG A 54 6.91 14.38 22.51
CA ARG A 54 6.61 15.80 22.72
C ARG A 54 5.10 16.00 22.85
N PHE A 55 4.64 16.06 24.08
CA PHE A 55 3.21 16.31 24.33
C PHE A 55 2.91 17.81 24.30
N SER A 56 1.98 18.18 23.44
CA SER A 56 1.38 19.51 23.39
C SER A 56 -0.15 19.38 23.43
N PRO A 57 -0.86 20.01 24.39
CA PRO A 57 -2.33 19.96 24.44
C PRO A 57 -2.98 20.43 23.14
N VAL A 58 -2.41 21.46 22.49
CA VAL A 58 -2.92 21.99 21.22
C VAL A 58 -2.76 20.98 20.10
N ALA A 59 -1.58 20.37 19.94
CA ALA A 59 -1.34 19.32 18.94
C ALA A 59 -2.24 18.09 19.19
N PHE A 60 -2.41 17.72 20.46
CA PHE A 60 -3.24 16.58 20.83
C PHE A 60 -4.71 16.81 20.49
N LEU A 61 -5.29 17.95 20.87
CA LEU A 61 -6.68 18.33 20.54
C LEU A 61 -6.88 18.50 19.04
N SER A 62 -5.94 19.11 18.33
CA SER A 62 -5.98 19.23 16.87
C SER A 62 -6.01 17.87 16.20
N GLY A 63 -5.19 16.92 16.66
CA GLY A 63 -5.20 15.56 16.14
C GLY A 63 -6.50 14.81 16.42
N LEU A 64 -7.16 15.04 17.56
CA LEU A 64 -8.51 14.49 17.79
C LEU A 64 -9.54 15.05 16.81
N LEU A 65 -9.49 16.35 16.51
CA LEU A 65 -10.34 16.97 15.48
C LEU A 65 -10.06 16.36 14.09
N MET A 66 -8.80 16.13 13.76
CA MET A 66 -8.40 15.46 12.51
C MET A 66 -8.92 14.02 12.44
N LEU A 67 -8.89 13.26 13.55
CA LEU A 67 -9.49 11.92 13.62
C LEU A 67 -11.01 11.97 13.38
N VAL A 68 -11.71 12.93 13.99
CA VAL A 68 -13.15 13.13 13.74
C VAL A 68 -13.40 13.43 12.26
N ALA A 69 -12.57 14.26 11.63
CA ALA A 69 -12.66 14.56 10.20
C ALA A 69 -12.45 13.29 9.34
N VAL A 70 -11.48 12.44 9.67
CA VAL A 70 -11.26 11.15 8.99
C VAL A 70 -12.51 10.28 9.07
N VAL A 71 -13.08 10.10 10.26
CA VAL A 71 -14.29 9.27 10.46
C VAL A 71 -15.48 9.86 9.69
N ALA A 72 -15.68 11.18 9.75
CA ALA A 72 -16.76 11.86 9.05
C ALA A 72 -16.65 11.74 7.52
N MET A 73 -15.43 11.89 6.95
CA MET A 73 -15.20 11.70 5.52
C MET A 73 -15.48 10.27 5.07
N LEU A 74 -15.07 9.27 5.86
CA LEU A 74 -15.35 7.87 5.58
C LEU A 74 -16.85 7.56 5.68
N ASP A 75 -17.56 8.05 6.70
CA ASP A 75 -18.99 7.83 6.84
C ASP A 75 -19.78 8.46 5.67
N ALA A 76 -19.42 9.68 5.29
CA ALA A 76 -20.03 10.39 4.15
C ALA A 76 -19.87 9.64 2.83
N VAL A 77 -18.68 9.10 2.54
CA VAL A 77 -18.46 8.33 1.29
C VAL A 77 -19.06 6.93 1.37
N GLY A 78 -19.05 6.30 2.53
CA GLY A 78 -19.60 4.96 2.74
C GLY A 78 -21.11 4.87 2.49
N SER A 79 -21.85 6.00 2.54
CA SER A 79 -23.25 6.05 2.15
C SER A 79 -23.48 6.03 0.63
N ARG A 80 -22.43 6.25 -0.17
CA ARG A 80 -22.50 6.48 -1.62
C ARG A 80 -21.79 5.42 -2.45
N SER A 81 -20.60 5.00 -2.01
CA SER A 81 -19.75 4.08 -2.77
C SER A 81 -18.92 3.18 -1.88
N ASP A 82 -19.17 1.86 -1.94
CA ASP A 82 -18.38 0.85 -1.24
C ASP A 82 -16.91 0.82 -1.69
N ARG A 83 -16.64 1.10 -2.99
CA ARG A 83 -15.28 1.13 -3.54
C ARG A 83 -14.49 2.30 -2.99
N LEU A 84 -15.05 3.52 -3.09
CA LEU A 84 -14.39 4.72 -2.55
C LEU A 84 -14.24 4.65 -1.03
N TYR A 85 -15.22 4.07 -0.33
CA TYR A 85 -15.10 3.80 1.10
C TYR A 85 -13.88 2.92 1.39
N ALA A 86 -13.75 1.80 0.69
CA ALA A 86 -12.63 0.88 0.91
C ALA A 86 -11.27 1.52 0.55
N MET A 87 -11.19 2.30 -0.53
CA MET A 87 -10.00 3.07 -0.88
C MET A 87 -9.68 4.12 0.20
N GLY A 88 -10.70 4.84 0.66
CA GLY A 88 -10.59 5.81 1.74
C GLY A 88 -10.11 5.19 3.04
N VAL A 89 -10.56 3.97 3.38
CA VAL A 89 -10.07 3.22 4.56
C VAL A 89 -8.59 2.89 4.41
N VAL A 90 -8.11 2.48 3.22
CA VAL A 90 -6.66 2.27 3.00
C VAL A 90 -5.88 3.57 3.26
N VAL A 91 -6.36 4.69 2.70
CA VAL A 91 -5.71 6.00 2.92
C VAL A 91 -5.77 6.40 4.40
N ALA A 92 -6.92 6.25 5.06
CA ALA A 92 -7.07 6.60 6.47
C ALA A 92 -6.10 5.82 7.36
N VAL A 93 -6.04 4.48 7.19
CA VAL A 93 -5.26 3.59 8.04
C VAL A 93 -3.76 3.76 7.84
N PHE A 94 -3.30 3.92 6.59
CA PHE A 94 -1.86 3.93 6.31
C PHE A 94 -1.26 5.34 6.16
N PHE A 95 -2.05 6.34 5.74
CA PHE A 95 -1.55 7.70 5.58
C PHE A 95 -2.01 8.62 6.73
N CYS A 96 -3.30 8.58 7.13
CA CYS A 96 -3.80 9.56 8.09
C CYS A 96 -3.48 9.18 9.55
N LEU A 97 -3.88 7.98 10.01
CA LEU A 97 -3.77 7.64 11.43
C LEU A 97 -2.34 7.68 11.97
N PRO A 98 -1.31 7.11 11.29
CA PRO A 98 0.06 7.17 11.78
C PRO A 98 0.59 8.61 11.84
N GLN A 99 0.26 9.45 10.86
CA GLN A 99 0.66 10.85 10.81
C GLN A 99 -0.02 11.67 11.91
N ILE A 100 -1.31 11.41 12.19
CA ILE A 100 -2.04 12.06 13.30
C ILE A 100 -1.35 11.75 14.63
N VAL A 101 -1.09 10.46 14.92
CA VAL A 101 -0.42 10.06 16.16
C VAL A 101 0.97 10.67 16.26
N PHE A 102 1.75 10.64 15.18
CA PHE A 102 3.10 11.14 15.15
C PHE A 102 3.15 12.66 15.35
N PHE A 103 2.21 13.39 14.77
CA PHE A 103 2.02 14.84 15.01
C PHE A 103 1.62 15.14 16.46
N GLN A 104 0.71 14.34 17.06
CA GLN A 104 0.19 14.59 18.41
C GLN A 104 1.21 14.45 19.51
N ILE A 105 2.06 13.43 19.43
CA ILE A 105 2.96 13.05 20.52
C ILE A 105 4.39 12.78 20.08
N GLY A 106 4.68 12.66 18.79
CA GLY A 106 6.02 12.45 18.24
C GLY A 106 6.75 13.74 17.86
N GLY A 107 6.08 14.90 17.93
CA GLY A 107 6.65 16.19 17.60
C GLY A 107 6.89 16.42 16.09
N ALA A 108 6.24 15.62 15.24
CA ALA A 108 6.34 15.77 13.79
C ALA A 108 5.71 17.08 13.28
N GLN A 109 6.16 17.52 12.12
CA GLN A 109 5.59 18.67 11.40
C GLN A 109 4.13 18.39 11.00
N PRO A 110 3.24 19.39 10.94
CA PRO A 110 1.84 19.19 10.56
C PRO A 110 1.66 18.81 9.09
N TYR A 111 2.68 18.99 8.25
CA TYR A 111 2.58 18.81 6.80
C TYR A 111 2.19 17.37 6.41
N GLY A 112 2.76 16.37 7.07
CA GLY A 112 2.46 14.96 6.81
C GLY A 112 0.99 14.63 7.00
N VAL A 113 0.39 15.09 8.09
CA VAL A 113 -1.02 14.86 8.38
C VAL A 113 -1.93 15.69 7.46
N LEU A 114 -1.58 16.96 7.17
CA LEU A 114 -2.40 17.82 6.31
C LEU A 114 -2.50 17.28 4.89
N TYR A 115 -1.39 16.86 4.27
CA TYR A 115 -1.42 16.26 2.93
C TYR A 115 -2.08 14.89 2.90
N SER A 116 -1.97 14.09 3.96
CA SER A 116 -2.68 12.82 4.09
C SER A 116 -4.20 13.03 4.19
N LEU A 117 -4.65 14.03 4.95
CA LEU A 117 -6.06 14.42 5.03
C LEU A 117 -6.56 14.99 3.70
N LEU A 118 -5.74 15.78 2.99
CA LEU A 118 -6.06 16.27 1.65
C LEU A 118 -6.24 15.10 0.67
N LEU A 119 -5.36 14.10 0.70
CA LEU A 119 -5.51 12.90 -0.12
C LEU A 119 -6.84 12.20 0.18
N LEU A 120 -7.14 11.97 1.46
CA LEU A 120 -8.39 11.34 1.88
C LEU A 120 -9.60 12.17 1.41
N PHE A 121 -9.57 13.48 1.62
CA PHE A 121 -10.63 14.41 1.18
C PHE A 121 -10.85 14.31 -0.33
N LEU A 122 -9.81 14.41 -1.14
CA LEU A 122 -9.90 14.34 -2.58
C LEU A 122 -10.40 12.96 -3.07
N VAL A 123 -10.03 11.89 -2.41
CA VAL A 123 -10.51 10.53 -2.75
C VAL A 123 -11.99 10.37 -2.38
N THR A 124 -12.44 10.92 -1.25
CA THR A 124 -13.78 10.66 -0.71
C THR A 124 -14.83 11.68 -1.13
N THR A 125 -14.42 12.90 -1.53
CA THR A 125 -15.35 13.98 -1.89
C THR A 125 -16.18 13.65 -3.14
N PRO A 126 -17.48 13.98 -3.20
CA PRO A 126 -18.33 13.75 -4.37
C PRO A 126 -18.18 14.79 -5.48
N TRP A 127 -17.57 15.95 -5.19
CA TRP A 127 -17.65 17.12 -6.06
C TRP A 127 -16.99 16.96 -7.44
N TRP A 128 -16.09 15.99 -7.60
CA TRP A 128 -15.37 15.76 -8.86
C TRP A 128 -15.43 14.29 -9.29
N ALA A 129 -16.63 13.75 -9.38
CA ALA A 129 -16.83 12.43 -9.95
C ALA A 129 -16.40 12.41 -11.43
N LEU A 130 -15.44 11.53 -11.74
CA LEU A 130 -15.03 11.35 -13.14
C LEU A 130 -16.08 10.54 -13.89
N PRO A 131 -16.39 10.87 -15.15
CA PRO A 131 -17.27 10.05 -15.98
C PRO A 131 -16.64 8.69 -16.22
N SER A 132 -17.46 7.66 -16.29
CA SER A 132 -16.98 6.31 -16.60
C SER A 132 -16.33 6.28 -17.98
N PRO A 133 -15.04 5.93 -18.10
CA PRO A 133 -14.36 5.90 -19.38
C PRO A 133 -14.96 4.79 -20.26
N ARG A 134 -15.44 5.14 -21.45
CA ARG A 134 -15.96 4.20 -22.46
C ARG A 134 -14.81 3.71 -23.34
N MET A 135 -13.89 2.93 -22.79
CA MET A 135 -12.78 2.38 -23.54
C MET A 135 -13.15 1.01 -24.15
N PRO A 136 -12.70 0.72 -25.39
CA PRO A 136 -12.85 -0.61 -25.97
C PRO A 136 -12.06 -1.61 -25.15
N ARG A 137 -12.71 -2.65 -24.65
CA ARG A 137 -12.06 -3.69 -23.85
C ARG A 137 -11.48 -4.77 -24.73
N LEU A 138 -10.32 -5.25 -24.33
CA LEU A 138 -9.73 -6.42 -24.98
C LEU A 138 -10.60 -7.64 -24.76
N PRO A 139 -10.89 -8.40 -25.85
CA PRO A 139 -11.70 -9.62 -25.74
C PRO A 139 -11.03 -10.64 -24.83
N ASP A 140 -11.84 -11.42 -24.12
CA ASP A 140 -11.39 -12.46 -23.19
C ASP A 140 -10.44 -13.48 -23.84
N ARG A 141 -10.58 -13.70 -25.15
CA ARG A 141 -9.70 -14.57 -25.94
C ARG A 141 -8.27 -14.04 -26.01
N CYS A 142 -8.08 -12.72 -26.05
CA CYS A 142 -6.74 -12.11 -26.06
C CYS A 142 -6.08 -12.24 -24.68
N LEU A 143 -6.83 -12.04 -23.60
CA LEU A 143 -6.29 -12.13 -22.24
C LEU A 143 -5.75 -13.52 -21.88
N TRP A 144 -6.35 -14.56 -22.46
CA TRP A 144 -5.90 -15.93 -22.23
C TRP A 144 -4.46 -16.19 -22.67
N TRP A 145 -4.02 -15.57 -23.77
CA TRP A 145 -2.64 -15.70 -24.25
C TRP A 145 -1.74 -14.58 -23.74
N LEU A 146 -2.29 -13.38 -23.68
CA LEU A 146 -1.51 -12.17 -23.32
C LEU A 146 -0.93 -12.26 -21.91
N LEU A 147 -1.73 -12.65 -20.91
CA LEU A 147 -1.28 -12.68 -19.53
C LEU A 147 -0.15 -13.70 -19.27
N PRO A 148 -0.27 -14.97 -19.68
CA PRO A 148 0.83 -15.92 -19.56
C PRO A 148 2.07 -15.53 -20.36
N LEU A 149 1.87 -14.98 -21.57
CA LEU A 149 2.98 -14.51 -22.40
C LEU A 149 3.74 -13.37 -21.75
N LEU A 150 3.02 -12.38 -21.18
CA LEU A 150 3.62 -11.30 -20.42
C LEU A 150 4.33 -11.81 -19.15
N ALA A 151 3.71 -12.74 -18.42
CA ALA A 151 4.30 -13.30 -17.21
C ALA A 151 5.59 -14.09 -17.53
N LEU A 152 5.58 -14.95 -18.54
CA LEU A 152 6.74 -15.74 -18.95
C LEU A 152 7.81 -14.87 -19.62
N GLY A 153 7.43 -13.93 -20.49
CA GLY A 153 8.34 -13.01 -21.15
C GLY A 153 9.07 -12.09 -20.15
N THR A 154 8.34 -11.57 -19.15
CA THR A 154 8.94 -10.75 -18.09
C THR A 154 9.73 -11.60 -17.07
N MET A 155 9.44 -12.88 -16.90
CA MET A 155 10.20 -13.81 -16.05
C MET A 155 11.52 -14.23 -16.71
N ALA A 156 11.59 -14.33 -18.05
CA ALA A 156 12.74 -14.86 -18.76
C ALA A 156 14.09 -14.19 -18.37
N PRO A 157 14.20 -12.84 -18.26
CA PRO A 157 15.42 -12.18 -17.78
C PRO A 157 15.86 -12.61 -16.38
N PHE A 158 14.91 -12.92 -15.49
CA PHE A 158 15.24 -13.41 -14.14
C PHE A 158 15.84 -14.79 -14.17
N VAL A 159 15.28 -15.70 -14.97
CA VAL A 159 15.85 -17.04 -15.17
C VAL A 159 17.24 -16.96 -15.79
N ALA A 160 17.44 -16.10 -16.78
CA ALA A 160 18.75 -15.87 -17.43
C ALA A 160 19.79 -15.32 -16.43
N THR A 161 19.39 -14.43 -15.53
CA THR A 161 20.30 -13.75 -14.58
C THR A 161 20.62 -14.62 -13.37
N TYR A 162 19.61 -15.29 -12.80
CA TYR A 162 19.72 -15.96 -11.51
C TYR A 162 19.72 -17.48 -11.60
N GLY A 163 19.29 -18.05 -12.73
CA GLY A 163 19.10 -19.51 -12.89
C GLY A 163 17.94 -20.03 -12.06
N PHE A 164 17.88 -21.37 -11.90
CA PHE A 164 16.92 -22.05 -11.03
C PHE A 164 17.60 -22.40 -9.70
N SER A 165 17.66 -21.45 -8.77
CA SER A 165 18.17 -21.67 -7.42
C SER A 165 17.05 -21.62 -6.40
N PHE A 166 16.89 -22.72 -5.62
CA PHE A 166 15.89 -22.79 -4.55
C PHE A 166 16.62 -22.92 -3.21
N ASN A 167 16.65 -21.84 -2.44
CA ASN A 167 17.24 -21.86 -1.11
C ASN A 167 16.16 -21.76 -0.03
N LEU A 168 15.84 -22.86 0.63
CA LEU A 168 14.81 -22.94 1.67
C LEU A 168 15.17 -22.17 2.95
N HIS A 169 16.45 -21.88 3.21
CA HIS A 169 16.87 -21.08 4.35
C HIS A 169 16.31 -19.64 4.33
N GLN A 170 15.79 -19.19 3.20
CA GLN A 170 15.17 -17.85 3.06
C GLN A 170 13.82 -17.72 3.79
N PHE A 171 13.18 -18.82 4.18
CA PHE A 171 11.98 -18.79 5.03
C PHE A 171 12.29 -18.53 6.51
N THR A 172 13.54 -18.67 6.94
CA THR A 172 13.94 -18.33 8.30
C THR A 172 13.96 -16.81 8.48
N LEU A 173 13.52 -16.33 9.64
CA LEU A 173 13.44 -14.89 9.97
C LEU A 173 14.80 -14.27 10.36
N GLY A 174 15.91 -14.93 10.08
CA GLY A 174 17.25 -14.58 10.52
C GLY A 174 18.03 -13.64 9.59
N GLN A 175 19.30 -13.40 9.93
CA GLN A 175 20.23 -12.53 9.19
C GLN A 175 20.50 -13.03 7.76
N GLY A 176 20.40 -14.32 7.49
CA GLY A 176 20.63 -14.92 6.17
C GLY A 176 19.75 -14.37 5.05
N ILE A 177 18.56 -13.83 5.36
CA ILE A 177 17.71 -13.15 4.36
C ILE A 177 18.38 -11.86 3.83
N TYR A 178 19.03 -11.10 4.70
CA TYR A 178 19.69 -9.85 4.28
C TYR A 178 20.92 -10.12 3.43
N GLU A 179 21.69 -11.14 3.77
CA GLU A 179 22.84 -11.59 2.98
C GLU A 179 22.40 -12.11 1.60
N ALA A 180 21.34 -12.92 1.54
CA ALA A 180 20.77 -13.40 0.29
C ALA A 180 20.24 -12.25 -0.59
N ARG A 181 19.63 -11.21 0.00
CA ARG A 181 19.18 -10.00 -0.72
C ARG A 181 20.34 -9.20 -1.29
N THR A 182 21.41 -9.03 -0.51
CA THR A 182 22.63 -8.33 -0.96
C THR A 182 23.28 -9.09 -2.11
N ALA A 183 23.41 -10.41 -2.00
CA ALA A 183 23.92 -11.26 -3.06
C ALA A 183 23.05 -11.25 -4.33
N ALA A 184 21.71 -11.26 -4.16
CA ALA A 184 20.79 -11.12 -5.28
C ALA A 184 20.90 -9.74 -5.94
N GLY A 185 21.03 -8.66 -5.15
CA GLY A 185 21.23 -7.31 -5.65
C GLY A 185 22.52 -7.17 -6.48
N ALA A 186 23.61 -7.79 -6.04
CA ALA A 186 24.90 -7.78 -6.74
C ALA A 186 24.86 -8.50 -8.11
N LYS A 187 23.98 -9.52 -8.27
CA LYS A 187 23.78 -10.23 -9.57
C LYS A 187 22.75 -9.55 -10.45
N GLY A 188 21.92 -8.66 -9.90
CA GLY A 188 20.82 -8.02 -10.60
C GLY A 188 21.28 -7.17 -11.77
N THR A 189 20.52 -7.19 -12.86
CA THR A 189 20.69 -6.30 -14.02
C THR A 189 19.69 -5.16 -13.98
N VAL A 190 19.94 -4.08 -14.73
CA VAL A 190 19.00 -2.97 -14.90
C VAL A 190 17.62 -3.49 -15.37
N VAL A 191 17.62 -4.46 -16.30
CA VAL A 191 16.37 -5.06 -16.83
C VAL A 191 15.58 -5.76 -15.72
N THR A 192 16.24 -6.60 -14.90
CA THR A 192 15.55 -7.30 -13.79
C THR A 192 15.05 -6.31 -12.73
N ALA A 193 15.78 -5.23 -12.45
CA ALA A 193 15.34 -4.21 -11.50
C ALA A 193 14.04 -3.51 -11.96
N TYR A 194 13.94 -3.12 -13.24
CA TYR A 194 12.76 -2.46 -13.79
C TYR A 194 11.56 -3.41 -13.98
N LEU A 195 11.78 -4.68 -14.31
CA LEU A 195 10.70 -5.65 -14.52
C LEU A 195 10.12 -6.22 -13.22
N MET A 196 10.87 -6.21 -12.11
CA MET A 196 10.43 -6.78 -10.83
C MET A 196 9.13 -6.14 -10.32
N GLY A 197 9.06 -4.82 -10.36
CA GLY A 197 7.89 -4.07 -9.88
C GLY A 197 6.60 -4.44 -10.62
N PRO A 198 6.52 -4.23 -11.95
CA PRO A 198 5.35 -4.57 -12.75
C PRO A 198 4.97 -6.05 -12.67
N LEU A 199 5.95 -6.95 -12.67
CA LEU A 199 5.71 -8.39 -12.59
C LEU A 199 5.03 -8.78 -11.28
N VAL A 200 5.61 -8.37 -10.14
CA VAL A 200 5.13 -8.76 -8.79
C VAL A 200 3.86 -8.04 -8.39
N ARG A 201 3.72 -6.76 -8.74
CA ARG A 201 2.59 -5.94 -8.26
C ARG A 201 1.39 -5.93 -9.18
N VAL A 202 1.58 -6.22 -10.48
CA VAL A 202 0.50 -6.11 -11.47
C VAL A 202 0.29 -7.41 -12.22
N ILE A 203 1.27 -7.89 -12.98
CA ILE A 203 1.08 -8.99 -13.95
C ILE A 203 0.68 -10.28 -13.25
N LEU A 204 1.45 -10.73 -12.27
CA LEU A 204 1.16 -11.97 -11.54
C LEU A 204 -0.13 -11.90 -10.72
N PRO A 205 -0.36 -10.85 -9.88
CA PRO A 205 -1.61 -10.73 -9.14
C PRO A 205 -2.84 -10.60 -10.05
N PHE A 206 -2.72 -9.85 -11.15
CA PHE A 206 -3.81 -9.74 -12.14
C PHE A 206 -4.12 -11.11 -12.77
N MET A 207 -3.10 -11.85 -13.21
CA MET A 207 -3.24 -13.19 -13.76
C MET A 207 -3.88 -14.16 -12.76
N ALA A 208 -3.51 -14.07 -11.47
CA ALA A 208 -4.11 -14.88 -10.41
C ALA A 208 -5.61 -14.57 -10.26
N VAL A 209 -6.00 -13.29 -10.13
CA VAL A 209 -7.43 -12.88 -10.02
C VAL A 209 -8.21 -13.28 -11.25
N TYR A 210 -7.66 -13.07 -12.45
CA TYR A 210 -8.29 -13.45 -13.70
C TYR A 210 -8.50 -14.97 -13.78
N GLY A 211 -7.50 -15.78 -13.37
CA GLY A 211 -7.61 -17.23 -13.28
C GLY A 211 -8.64 -17.70 -12.25
N LEU A 212 -8.66 -17.06 -11.06
CA LEU A 212 -9.65 -17.35 -10.00
C LEU A 212 -11.08 -17.02 -10.43
N CYS A 213 -11.31 -15.94 -11.19
CA CYS A 213 -12.62 -15.62 -11.76
C CYS A 213 -13.17 -16.74 -12.69
N ARG A 214 -12.29 -17.56 -13.23
CA ARG A 214 -12.58 -18.63 -14.21
C ARG A 214 -11.96 -19.96 -13.80
N LEU A 215 -11.90 -20.25 -12.51
CA LEU A 215 -11.13 -21.34 -11.91
C LEU A 215 -11.37 -22.70 -12.57
N ARG A 216 -12.63 -23.02 -12.93
CA ARG A 216 -12.99 -24.30 -13.57
C ARG A 216 -12.25 -24.55 -14.91
N ARG A 217 -11.90 -23.49 -15.65
CA ARG A 217 -11.25 -23.59 -16.97
C ARG A 217 -9.78 -23.13 -16.97
N ARG A 218 -9.38 -22.31 -15.96
CA ARG A 218 -8.11 -21.56 -16.00
C ARG A 218 -7.32 -21.63 -14.69
N TRP A 219 -7.51 -22.71 -13.91
CA TRP A 219 -6.78 -22.95 -12.66
C TRP A 219 -5.26 -22.93 -12.85
N TRP A 220 -4.77 -23.36 -14.02
CA TRP A 220 -3.36 -23.37 -14.37
C TRP A 220 -2.72 -21.96 -14.37
N MET A 221 -3.50 -20.90 -14.70
CA MET A 221 -3.00 -19.52 -14.61
C MET A 221 -2.74 -19.10 -13.16
N VAL A 222 -3.58 -19.53 -12.25
CA VAL A 222 -3.39 -19.34 -10.80
C VAL A 222 -2.12 -20.08 -10.35
N ALA A 223 -2.00 -21.35 -10.73
CA ALA A 223 -0.83 -22.18 -10.40
C ALA A 223 0.46 -21.58 -10.97
N LEU A 224 0.45 -21.14 -12.24
CA LEU A 224 1.59 -20.49 -12.88
C LEU A 224 1.95 -19.17 -12.17
N SER A 225 0.96 -18.34 -11.85
CA SER A 225 1.17 -17.09 -11.12
C SER A 225 1.82 -17.34 -9.76
N LEU A 226 1.33 -18.31 -8.99
CA LEU A 226 1.89 -18.67 -7.69
C LEU A 226 3.29 -19.26 -7.83
N ALA A 227 3.54 -20.13 -8.82
CA ALA A 227 4.85 -20.73 -9.07
C ALA A 227 5.90 -19.66 -9.40
N ILE A 228 5.57 -18.69 -10.29
CA ILE A 228 6.48 -17.59 -10.60
C ILE A 228 6.69 -16.69 -9.37
N THR A 229 5.65 -16.41 -8.59
CA THR A 229 5.76 -15.62 -7.34
C THR A 229 6.71 -16.29 -6.35
N LEU A 230 6.61 -17.59 -6.16
CA LEU A 230 7.51 -18.35 -5.30
C LEU A 230 8.94 -18.35 -5.85
N TYR A 231 9.12 -18.57 -7.15
CA TYR A 231 10.43 -18.48 -7.78
C TYR A 231 11.09 -17.12 -7.54
N LEU A 232 10.36 -16.00 -7.77
CA LEU A 232 10.89 -14.66 -7.53
C LEU A 232 11.24 -14.42 -6.06
N PHE A 233 10.48 -14.99 -5.13
CA PHE A 233 10.80 -14.94 -3.71
C PHE A 233 12.11 -15.70 -3.39
N PHE A 234 12.35 -16.86 -4.01
CA PHE A 234 13.59 -17.60 -3.83
C PHE A 234 14.80 -16.90 -4.43
N VAL A 235 14.61 -16.21 -5.55
CA VAL A 235 15.68 -15.46 -6.23
C VAL A 235 16.01 -14.15 -5.53
N ASN A 236 14.99 -13.43 -5.09
CA ASN A 236 15.12 -12.15 -4.38
C ASN A 236 14.19 -12.14 -3.16
N PRO A 237 14.68 -12.55 -1.97
CA PRO A 237 13.85 -12.84 -0.81
C PRO A 237 13.26 -11.57 -0.17
N GLN A 238 12.33 -10.94 -0.87
CA GLN A 238 11.53 -9.82 -0.38
C GLN A 238 10.18 -10.34 0.10
N LYS A 239 9.90 -10.25 1.40
CA LYS A 239 8.62 -10.69 1.99
C LYS A 239 7.40 -10.01 1.36
N SER A 240 7.56 -8.80 0.83
CA SER A 240 6.52 -8.06 0.10
C SER A 240 5.99 -8.82 -1.12
N ILE A 241 6.79 -9.65 -1.77
CA ILE A 241 6.38 -10.46 -2.93
C ILE A 241 5.24 -11.39 -2.54
N LEU A 242 5.42 -12.16 -1.44
CA LEU A 242 4.40 -13.06 -0.93
C LEU A 242 3.22 -12.32 -0.32
N PHE A 243 3.48 -11.22 0.39
CA PHE A 243 2.43 -10.41 1.00
C PHE A 243 1.48 -9.82 -0.05
N ILE A 244 2.00 -9.27 -1.14
CA ILE A 244 1.19 -8.70 -2.24
C ILE A 244 0.28 -9.77 -2.82
N MET A 245 0.82 -10.93 -3.18
CA MET A 245 0.03 -12.03 -3.73
C MET A 245 -1.03 -12.52 -2.73
N GLY A 246 -0.65 -12.71 -1.46
CA GLY A 246 -1.56 -13.10 -0.38
C GLY A 246 -2.70 -12.10 -0.19
N LEU A 247 -2.39 -10.79 -0.14
CA LEU A 247 -3.39 -9.73 -0.01
C LEU A 247 -4.40 -9.76 -1.16
N VAL A 248 -3.92 -9.88 -2.40
CA VAL A 248 -4.79 -9.91 -3.58
C VAL A 248 -5.71 -11.14 -3.58
N VAL A 249 -5.17 -12.32 -3.23
CA VAL A 249 -5.94 -13.55 -3.12
C VAL A 249 -6.99 -13.48 -2.00
N VAL A 250 -6.62 -12.96 -0.83
CA VAL A 250 -7.56 -12.77 0.29
C VAL A 250 -8.68 -11.80 -0.09
N CYS A 251 -8.33 -10.67 -0.72
CA CYS A 251 -9.32 -9.71 -1.21
C CYS A 251 -10.28 -10.31 -2.26
N PHE A 252 -9.84 -11.27 -3.06
CA PHE A 252 -10.68 -11.94 -4.04
C PHE A 252 -11.86 -12.67 -3.39
N PHE A 253 -11.65 -13.37 -2.28
CA PHE A 253 -12.68 -14.20 -1.63
C PHE A 253 -13.76 -13.39 -0.90
N LEU A 254 -13.56 -12.11 -0.64
CA LEU A 254 -14.57 -11.24 -0.04
C LEU A 254 -15.54 -10.70 -1.10
N ARG A 255 -16.85 -10.73 -0.83
CA ARG A 255 -17.89 -10.43 -1.82
C ARG A 255 -17.92 -8.98 -2.29
N ASN A 256 -17.74 -8.01 -1.39
CA ASN A 256 -17.86 -6.58 -1.69
C ASN A 256 -16.68 -5.78 -1.13
N CYS A 257 -16.50 -4.56 -1.64
CA CYS A 257 -15.42 -3.68 -1.20
C CYS A 257 -15.58 -3.24 0.25
N PHE A 258 -16.83 -3.09 0.73
CA PHE A 258 -17.10 -2.70 2.11
C PHE A 258 -16.61 -3.76 3.10
N ALA A 259 -16.88 -5.05 2.86
CA ALA A 259 -16.36 -6.15 3.68
C ALA A 259 -14.83 -6.24 3.66
N LYS A 260 -14.18 -5.87 2.53
CA LYS A 260 -12.70 -5.80 2.43
C LYS A 260 -12.12 -4.70 3.32
N ALA A 261 -12.80 -3.54 3.35
CA ALA A 261 -12.44 -2.46 4.28
C ALA A 261 -12.56 -2.92 5.74
N GLY A 262 -13.66 -3.59 6.08
CA GLY A 262 -13.86 -4.17 7.41
C GLY A 262 -12.77 -5.19 7.77
N LEU A 263 -12.47 -6.14 6.88
CA LEU A 263 -11.38 -7.09 7.09
C LEU A 263 -10.04 -6.39 7.33
N MET A 264 -9.75 -5.32 6.58
CA MET A 264 -8.51 -4.57 6.76
C MET A 264 -8.44 -3.91 8.15
N ILE A 265 -9.51 -3.20 8.57
CA ILE A 265 -9.52 -2.52 9.87
C ILE A 265 -9.43 -3.54 11.02
N TYR A 266 -10.32 -4.54 11.04
CA TYR A 266 -10.34 -5.55 12.10
C TYR A 266 -9.11 -6.47 12.04
N GLY A 267 -8.65 -6.83 10.83
CA GLY A 267 -7.46 -7.65 10.64
C GLY A 267 -6.20 -6.96 11.15
N LEU A 268 -5.98 -5.69 10.79
CA LEU A 268 -4.84 -4.94 11.30
C LEU A 268 -4.92 -4.69 12.80
N LEU A 269 -6.10 -4.33 13.32
CA LEU A 269 -6.32 -4.20 14.76
C LEU A 269 -5.96 -5.49 15.49
N THR A 270 -6.46 -6.63 15.02
CA THR A 270 -6.20 -7.94 15.62
C THR A 270 -4.73 -8.34 15.55
N ILE A 271 -4.09 -8.16 14.37
CA ILE A 271 -2.68 -8.52 14.18
C ILE A 271 -1.77 -7.62 15.03
N CYS A 272 -2.03 -6.32 15.09
CA CYS A 272 -1.27 -5.42 15.95
C CYS A 272 -1.48 -5.75 17.43
N ALA A 273 -2.72 -5.95 17.89
CA ALA A 273 -3.01 -6.35 19.26
C ALA A 273 -2.35 -7.70 19.61
N ALA A 274 -2.41 -8.68 18.71
CA ALA A 274 -1.74 -9.96 18.91
C ALA A 274 -0.22 -9.81 19.01
N SER A 275 0.39 -8.93 18.20
CA SER A 275 1.83 -8.67 18.27
C SER A 275 2.24 -8.03 19.62
N VAL A 276 1.39 -7.15 20.17
CA VAL A 276 1.57 -6.56 21.50
C VAL A 276 1.49 -7.63 22.58
N VAL A 277 0.49 -8.50 22.52
CA VAL A 277 0.33 -9.62 23.47
C VAL A 277 1.54 -10.54 23.42
N LEU A 278 1.98 -10.93 22.21
CA LEU A 278 3.16 -11.80 22.04
C LEU A 278 4.43 -11.18 22.63
N ASN A 279 4.64 -9.88 22.44
CA ASN A 279 5.79 -9.20 23.05
C ASN A 279 5.66 -9.14 24.58
N SER A 280 4.48 -8.79 25.10
CA SER A 280 4.26 -8.61 26.53
C SER A 280 4.38 -9.92 27.33
N PHE A 281 3.92 -11.05 26.78
CA PHE A 281 3.92 -12.34 27.48
C PHE A 281 5.08 -13.26 27.08
N ALA A 282 5.57 -13.20 25.86
CA ALA A 282 6.62 -14.08 25.36
C ALA A 282 7.95 -13.34 25.06
N GLY A 283 8.04 -12.03 25.27
CA GLY A 283 9.21 -11.22 24.93
C GLY A 283 9.52 -11.13 23.44
N ALA A 284 8.56 -11.49 22.56
CA ALA A 284 8.74 -11.54 21.12
C ALA A 284 8.62 -10.13 20.51
N MET A 285 9.66 -9.32 20.56
CA MET A 285 9.67 -7.94 20.03
C MET A 285 9.52 -7.83 18.51
N MET A 286 9.94 -8.86 17.76
CA MET A 286 10.00 -8.81 16.28
C MET A 286 8.63 -8.62 15.62
N PRO A 287 7.56 -9.35 15.98
CA PRO A 287 6.23 -9.14 15.41
C PRO A 287 5.72 -7.71 15.62
N GLU A 288 5.84 -7.15 16.82
CA GLU A 288 5.41 -5.80 17.14
C GLU A 288 6.26 -4.74 16.41
N SER A 289 7.57 -4.95 16.32
CA SER A 289 8.45 -4.08 15.52
C SER A 289 8.07 -4.06 14.03
N ILE A 290 7.61 -5.17 13.47
CA ILE A 290 7.17 -5.23 12.06
C ILE A 290 5.78 -4.61 11.92
N MET A 291 4.81 -5.00 12.75
CA MET A 291 3.41 -4.65 12.57
C MET A 291 3.07 -3.24 13.05
N VAL A 292 3.76 -2.72 14.06
CA VAL A 292 3.52 -1.36 14.57
C VAL A 292 4.56 -0.38 14.03
N ARG A 293 5.83 -0.56 14.38
CA ARG A 293 6.87 0.42 14.05
C ARG A 293 7.12 0.51 12.54
N ARG A 294 7.41 -0.63 11.88
CA ARG A 294 7.81 -0.61 10.45
C ARG A 294 6.65 -0.32 9.51
N LEU A 295 5.44 -0.79 9.84
CA LEU A 295 4.30 -0.64 8.95
C LEU A 295 3.69 0.77 9.01
N PHE A 296 3.67 1.40 10.19
CA PHE A 296 2.99 2.67 10.41
C PHE A 296 3.93 3.83 10.72
N PHE A 297 4.88 3.67 11.65
CA PHE A 297 5.68 4.80 12.13
C PHE A 297 6.96 5.06 11.37
N ILE A 298 7.60 4.05 10.75
CA ILE A 298 8.76 4.31 9.87
C ILE A 298 8.37 5.13 8.63
N PRO A 299 7.26 4.84 7.90
CA PRO A 299 6.83 5.71 6.80
C PRO A 299 6.52 7.15 7.25
N ALA A 300 5.90 7.32 8.44
CA ALA A 300 5.61 8.64 9.00
C ALA A 300 6.90 9.40 9.36
N LEU A 301 7.84 8.75 10.04
CA LEU A 301 9.16 9.31 10.37
C LEU A 301 9.94 9.69 9.11
N VAL A 302 10.04 8.80 8.13
CA VAL A 302 10.76 9.06 6.88
C VAL A 302 10.16 10.28 6.18
N GLN A 303 8.85 10.34 6.06
CA GLN A 303 8.17 11.48 5.41
C GLN A 303 8.44 12.79 6.15
N ASP A 304 8.38 12.82 7.48
CA ASP A 304 8.68 14.00 8.29
C ASP A 304 10.14 14.44 8.16
N THR A 305 11.07 13.49 8.11
CA THR A 305 12.50 13.76 7.87
C THR A 305 12.73 14.37 6.49
N TYR A 306 11.97 13.92 5.44
CA TYR A 306 12.02 14.56 4.13
C TYR A 306 11.51 15.99 4.16
N PHE A 307 10.45 16.31 4.91
CA PHE A 307 9.99 17.67 5.08
C PHE A 307 11.05 18.54 5.75
N THR A 308 11.61 18.09 6.86
CA THR A 308 12.60 18.84 7.62
C THR A 308 13.89 19.07 6.83
N PHE A 309 14.37 18.06 6.09
CA PHE A 309 15.65 18.14 5.38
C PHE A 309 15.56 18.99 4.10
N PHE A 310 14.49 18.82 3.31
CA PHE A 310 14.36 19.46 2.00
C PHE A 310 13.56 20.79 2.04
N GLU A 311 13.23 21.31 3.21
CA GLU A 311 12.45 22.57 3.37
C GLU A 311 13.08 23.74 2.63
N HIS A 312 14.41 23.85 2.67
CA HIS A 312 15.16 24.97 2.06
C HIS A 312 15.95 24.57 0.80
N HIS A 313 15.91 23.31 0.40
CA HIS A 313 16.72 22.78 -0.68
C HIS A 313 15.91 21.86 -1.61
N PRO A 314 14.96 22.41 -2.42
CA PRO A 314 14.18 21.61 -3.34
C PRO A 314 15.07 21.01 -4.43
N MET A 315 14.82 19.73 -4.76
CA MET A 315 15.68 18.93 -5.64
C MET A 315 15.38 19.09 -7.12
N LEU A 316 14.21 19.60 -7.50
CA LEU A 316 13.76 19.84 -8.88
C LEU A 316 13.95 18.64 -9.82
N LEU A 317 13.80 17.40 -9.31
CA LEU A 317 14.04 16.14 -10.00
C LEU A 317 15.48 15.97 -10.55
N SER A 318 16.46 16.71 -10.00
CA SER A 318 17.87 16.67 -10.42
C SER A 318 18.52 15.29 -10.24
N HIS A 319 17.98 14.44 -9.35
CA HIS A 319 18.44 13.06 -9.13
C HIS A 319 17.79 12.04 -10.11
N SER A 320 16.92 12.48 -11.02
CA SER A 320 16.16 11.60 -11.92
C SER A 320 16.04 12.15 -13.35
N CYS A 321 14.83 12.38 -13.84
CA CYS A 321 14.58 12.73 -15.24
C CYS A 321 15.07 14.13 -15.65
N LEU A 322 15.24 15.07 -14.71
CA LEU A 322 15.75 16.41 -14.98
C LEU A 322 17.24 16.59 -14.62
N SER A 323 17.96 15.50 -14.36
CA SER A 323 19.41 15.55 -14.11
C SER A 323 20.25 16.25 -15.20
N PRO A 324 19.86 16.28 -16.50
CA PRO A 324 20.59 17.07 -17.48
C PRO A 324 20.41 18.59 -17.37
N LEU A 325 19.36 19.05 -16.66
CA LEU A 325 19.01 20.46 -16.53
C LEU A 325 19.41 21.07 -15.18
N PHE A 326 19.48 20.26 -14.14
CA PHE A 326 19.77 20.68 -12.78
C PHE A 326 20.84 19.79 -12.16
N ASP A 327 21.87 20.40 -11.58
CA ASP A 327 22.93 19.69 -10.89
C ASP A 327 22.40 19.07 -9.59
N TYR A 328 22.73 17.81 -9.36
CA TYR A 328 22.42 17.12 -8.13
C TYR A 328 23.45 17.50 -7.05
N PRO A 329 23.04 18.19 -5.95
CA PRO A 329 23.98 18.77 -5.01
C PRO A 329 24.63 17.75 -4.05
N TYR A 330 24.15 16.50 -4.01
CA TYR A 330 24.63 15.49 -3.08
C TYR A 330 25.40 14.37 -3.78
N ARG A 331 26.23 13.63 -3.01
CA ARG A 331 27.02 12.51 -3.54
C ARG A 331 26.30 11.15 -3.50
N ILE A 332 25.21 11.08 -2.73
CA ILE A 332 24.43 9.85 -2.50
C ILE A 332 22.96 10.12 -2.77
N ASP A 333 22.23 9.10 -3.18
CA ASP A 333 20.80 9.22 -3.47
C ASP A 333 20.00 9.75 -2.27
N PRO A 334 18.89 10.49 -2.48
CA PRO A 334 18.07 11.06 -1.41
C PRO A 334 17.64 10.03 -0.38
N SER A 335 17.29 8.81 -0.79
CA SER A 335 16.89 7.74 0.11
C SER A 335 18.00 7.27 1.04
N HIS A 336 19.24 7.23 0.57
CA HIS A 336 20.41 6.87 1.38
C HIS A 336 20.84 8.03 2.28
N LEU A 337 20.69 9.28 1.81
CA LEU A 337 20.95 10.48 2.60
C LEU A 337 20.05 10.52 3.85
N ILE A 338 18.75 10.34 3.66
CA ILE A 338 17.79 10.28 4.78
C ILE A 338 18.01 9.02 5.65
N GLY A 339 18.37 7.90 5.02
CA GLY A 339 18.74 6.69 5.75
C GLY A 339 19.96 6.87 6.65
N GLN A 340 20.95 7.64 6.19
CA GLN A 340 22.12 8.01 6.98
C GLN A 340 21.73 8.91 8.16
N MET A 341 20.81 9.86 7.96
CA MET A 341 20.33 10.74 9.03
C MET A 341 19.61 9.95 10.13
N ILE A 342 18.64 9.09 9.76
CA ILE A 342 17.81 8.37 10.73
C ILE A 342 18.61 7.26 11.43
N TYR A 343 19.43 6.50 10.71
CA TYR A 343 20.06 5.28 11.20
C TYR A 343 21.58 5.40 11.43
N ASN A 344 22.15 6.53 11.07
CA ASN A 344 23.62 6.75 11.04
C ASN A 344 24.36 5.67 10.21
N ARG A 345 23.74 5.22 9.09
CA ARG A 345 24.27 4.18 8.20
C ARG A 345 24.00 4.55 6.75
N THR A 346 25.05 4.67 5.93
CA THR A 346 24.97 5.00 4.49
C THR A 346 24.34 3.89 3.64
N ILE A 347 24.33 2.65 4.14
CA ILE A 347 23.80 1.48 3.40
C ILE A 347 22.27 1.43 3.48
N THR A 348 21.64 2.13 4.42
CA THR A 348 20.20 2.07 4.65
C THR A 348 19.49 3.02 3.69
N SER A 349 18.60 2.48 2.87
CA SER A 349 17.72 3.28 1.99
C SER A 349 16.37 3.52 2.65
N CYS A 350 15.99 4.78 2.82
CA CYS A 350 14.73 5.26 3.35
C CYS A 350 13.93 5.97 2.26
N ASN A 351 13.19 5.18 1.46
CA ASN A 351 12.31 5.73 0.44
C ASN A 351 11.09 6.38 1.08
N THR A 352 10.77 7.59 0.65
CA THR A 352 9.53 8.25 1.03
C THR A 352 8.37 7.84 0.11
N GLY A 353 7.14 8.08 0.56
CA GLY A 353 5.95 8.01 -0.28
C GLY A 353 5.82 9.24 -1.19
N LEU A 354 4.77 9.23 -2.01
CA LEU A 354 4.50 10.27 -3.01
C LEU A 354 4.45 11.70 -2.43
N ILE A 355 3.98 11.88 -1.20
CA ILE A 355 3.85 13.20 -0.56
C ILE A 355 5.24 13.78 -0.26
N GLY A 356 6.08 13.00 0.40
CA GLY A 356 7.46 13.40 0.71
C GLY A 356 8.33 13.58 -0.56
N ASP A 357 8.08 12.75 -1.60
CA ASP A 357 8.72 12.90 -2.90
C ASP A 357 8.35 14.23 -3.58
N GLY A 358 7.06 14.58 -3.58
CA GLY A 358 6.59 15.87 -4.10
C GLY A 358 7.22 17.04 -3.36
N PHE A 359 7.25 16.96 -2.02
CA PHE A 359 7.86 18.00 -1.20
C PHE A 359 9.37 18.13 -1.43
N MET A 360 10.10 17.03 -1.45
CA MET A 360 11.54 17.02 -1.74
C MET A 360 11.85 17.73 -3.06
N ASN A 361 11.04 17.52 -4.08
CA ASN A 361 11.32 18.06 -5.40
C ASN A 361 10.87 19.52 -5.59
N PHE A 362 9.70 19.90 -5.07
CA PHE A 362 9.08 21.21 -5.36
C PHE A 362 8.46 21.87 -4.13
N GLY A 363 8.87 21.48 -2.92
CA GLY A 363 8.33 22.01 -1.67
C GLY A 363 6.82 21.73 -1.53
N HIS A 364 6.10 22.65 -0.90
CA HIS A 364 4.67 22.52 -0.69
C HIS A 364 3.84 22.38 -1.97
N VAL A 365 4.26 23.06 -3.05
CA VAL A 365 3.59 22.96 -4.36
C VAL A 365 3.71 21.53 -4.91
N GLY A 366 4.88 20.91 -4.80
CA GLY A 366 5.10 19.54 -5.22
C GLY A 366 4.28 18.53 -4.41
N ALA A 367 4.26 18.69 -3.07
CA ALA A 367 3.44 17.85 -2.22
C ALA A 367 1.95 17.93 -2.58
N LEU A 368 1.44 19.14 -2.82
CA LEU A 368 0.06 19.38 -3.25
C LEU A 368 -0.24 18.73 -4.60
N LEU A 369 0.60 18.98 -5.61
CA LEU A 369 0.42 18.45 -6.98
C LEU A 369 0.49 16.92 -7.02
N PHE A 370 1.45 16.31 -6.30
CA PHE A 370 1.59 14.86 -6.27
C PHE A 370 0.43 14.21 -5.51
N THR A 371 -0.04 14.82 -4.43
CA THR A 371 -1.24 14.37 -3.70
C THR A 371 -2.49 14.44 -4.59
N ALA A 372 -2.69 15.55 -5.31
CA ALA A 372 -3.81 15.71 -6.23
C ALA A 372 -3.73 14.72 -7.41
N THR A 373 -2.53 14.50 -7.96
CA THR A 373 -2.31 13.50 -9.03
C THR A 373 -2.62 12.08 -8.55
N ALA A 374 -2.18 11.71 -7.35
CA ALA A 374 -2.52 10.41 -6.78
C ALA A 374 -4.03 10.25 -6.57
N ALA A 375 -4.70 11.28 -6.05
CA ALA A 375 -6.15 11.26 -5.90
C ALA A 375 -6.86 11.13 -7.26
N LEU A 376 -6.39 11.83 -8.30
CA LEU A 376 -6.90 11.72 -9.67
C LEU A 376 -6.75 10.29 -10.22
N ILE A 377 -5.59 9.66 -10.02
CA ILE A 377 -5.35 8.26 -10.43
C ILE A 377 -6.32 7.31 -9.72
N ILE A 378 -6.49 7.47 -8.40
CA ILE A 378 -7.42 6.66 -7.60
C ILE A 378 -8.86 6.83 -8.11
N ARG A 379 -9.28 8.06 -8.37
CA ARG A 379 -10.62 8.37 -8.90
C ARG A 379 -10.83 7.85 -10.32
N LEU A 380 -9.78 7.89 -11.16
CA LEU A 380 -9.83 7.31 -12.50
C LEU A 380 -10.04 5.79 -12.44
N VAL A 381 -9.36 5.10 -11.52
CA VAL A 381 -9.57 3.66 -11.29
C VAL A 381 -11.00 3.41 -10.78
N ASP A 382 -11.53 4.21 -9.84
CA ASP A 382 -12.92 4.06 -9.38
C ASP A 382 -13.92 4.30 -10.52
N ALA A 383 -13.67 5.28 -11.40
CA ALA A 383 -14.54 5.61 -12.54
C ALA A 383 -14.70 4.44 -13.54
N THR A 384 -13.78 3.47 -13.58
CA THR A 384 -13.93 2.25 -14.38
C THR A 384 -15.05 1.33 -13.88
N CYS A 385 -15.60 1.60 -12.71
CA CYS A 385 -16.64 0.78 -12.06
C CYS A 385 -16.27 -0.70 -11.98
N PHE A 386 -15.01 -0.99 -11.68
CA PHE A 386 -14.42 -2.33 -11.71
C PHE A 386 -15.12 -3.33 -10.77
N ASP A 387 -15.01 -4.60 -11.11
CA ASP A 387 -15.51 -5.69 -10.27
C ASP A 387 -14.71 -5.75 -8.95
N SER A 388 -15.42 -5.86 -7.83
CA SER A 388 -14.85 -5.87 -6.48
C SER A 388 -13.74 -6.93 -6.28
N ARG A 389 -13.76 -8.02 -7.04
CA ARG A 389 -12.73 -9.07 -7.00
C ARG A 389 -11.31 -8.56 -7.30
N TYR A 390 -11.21 -7.48 -8.07
CA TYR A 390 -9.93 -6.84 -8.42
C TYR A 390 -9.47 -5.78 -7.41
N PHE A 391 -10.23 -5.52 -6.35
CA PHE A 391 -9.89 -4.50 -5.34
C PHE A 391 -8.49 -4.70 -4.71
N GLY A 392 -8.05 -5.95 -4.55
CA GLY A 392 -6.71 -6.24 -4.01
C GLY A 392 -5.57 -5.56 -4.78
N LEU A 393 -5.71 -5.44 -6.12
CA LEU A 393 -4.76 -4.72 -6.96
C LEU A 393 -4.73 -3.22 -6.65
N VAL A 394 -5.91 -2.63 -6.40
CA VAL A 394 -6.02 -1.21 -6.00
C VAL A 394 -5.38 -0.98 -4.64
N ALA A 395 -5.61 -1.88 -3.68
CA ALA A 395 -4.99 -1.81 -2.36
C ALA A 395 -3.46 -1.87 -2.45
N VAL A 396 -2.90 -2.69 -3.35
CA VAL A 396 -1.45 -2.75 -3.63
C VAL A 396 -0.93 -1.43 -4.19
N LEU A 397 -1.66 -0.78 -5.12
CA LEU A 397 -1.27 0.52 -5.66
C LEU A 397 -1.23 1.59 -4.54
N LEU A 398 -2.29 1.66 -3.72
CA LEU A 398 -2.39 2.60 -2.61
C LEU A 398 -1.25 2.41 -1.60
N PHE A 399 -0.95 1.15 -1.26
CA PHE A 399 0.17 0.83 -0.38
C PHE A 399 1.54 1.17 -1.02
N THR A 400 1.66 1.05 -2.34
CA THR A 400 2.88 1.44 -3.06
C THR A 400 3.09 2.96 -3.04
N PHE A 401 2.02 3.75 -3.10
CA PHE A 401 2.09 5.22 -2.93
C PHE A 401 2.59 5.66 -1.55
N LEU A 402 2.40 4.86 -0.52
CA LEU A 402 2.90 5.15 0.83
C LEU A 402 4.43 5.10 0.91
N ASN A 403 5.05 4.18 0.15
CA ASN A 403 6.46 3.84 0.28
C ASN A 403 7.28 4.11 -1.00
N GLY A 404 6.67 4.70 -2.02
CA GLY A 404 7.31 4.93 -3.31
C GLY A 404 7.01 6.30 -3.88
N ALA A 405 8.01 6.92 -4.49
CA ALA A 405 7.91 8.15 -5.24
C ALA A 405 6.84 8.02 -6.34
N LEU A 406 6.17 9.13 -6.69
CA LEU A 406 5.07 9.10 -7.63
C LEU A 406 5.48 8.51 -8.99
N PHE A 407 6.52 9.05 -9.60
CA PHE A 407 7.00 8.57 -10.92
C PHE A 407 7.53 7.14 -10.85
N THR A 408 8.26 6.78 -9.80
CA THR A 408 8.73 5.41 -9.57
C THR A 408 7.56 4.44 -9.43
N THR A 409 6.51 4.82 -8.69
CA THR A 409 5.31 4.00 -8.53
C THR A 409 4.58 3.81 -9.86
N MET A 410 4.44 4.87 -10.65
CA MET A 410 3.72 4.79 -11.93
C MET A 410 4.51 4.03 -13.00
N LEU A 411 5.82 4.28 -13.13
CA LEU A 411 6.63 3.73 -14.21
C LEU A 411 7.29 2.39 -13.84
N THR A 412 8.09 2.37 -12.78
CA THR A 412 8.90 1.19 -12.43
C THR A 412 8.19 0.18 -11.54
N HIS A 413 7.21 0.61 -10.74
CA HIS A 413 6.40 -0.30 -9.92
C HIS A 413 5.13 -0.80 -10.61
N GLY A 414 4.88 -0.35 -11.86
CA GLY A 414 3.77 -0.83 -12.67
C GLY A 414 2.43 -0.13 -12.42
N GLY A 415 2.40 1.01 -11.71
CA GLY A 415 1.16 1.75 -11.46
C GLY A 415 0.44 2.15 -12.73
N LEU A 416 1.17 2.66 -13.74
CA LEU A 416 0.59 2.99 -15.05
C LEU A 416 0.03 1.74 -15.75
N LEU A 417 0.76 0.63 -15.73
CA LEU A 417 0.28 -0.64 -16.28
C LEU A 417 -1.01 -1.10 -15.58
N LEU A 418 -1.09 -0.90 -14.26
CA LEU A 418 -2.30 -1.22 -13.50
C LEU A 418 -3.48 -0.33 -13.92
N VAL A 419 -3.30 0.98 -14.06
CA VAL A 419 -4.35 1.90 -14.53
C VAL A 419 -4.82 1.48 -15.94
N LEU A 420 -3.90 1.18 -16.85
CA LEU A 420 -4.24 0.68 -18.18
C LEU A 420 -4.98 -0.65 -18.11
N ALA A 421 -4.60 -1.56 -17.22
CA ALA A 421 -5.31 -2.81 -17.00
C ALA A 421 -6.76 -2.56 -16.54
N PHE A 422 -7.00 -1.61 -15.65
CA PHE A 422 -8.36 -1.24 -15.23
C PHE A 422 -9.18 -0.61 -16.36
N LEU A 423 -8.56 0.19 -17.22
CA LEU A 423 -9.23 0.83 -18.34
C LEU A 423 -9.63 -0.16 -19.45
N PHE A 424 -8.75 -1.14 -19.77
CA PHE A 424 -8.89 -1.97 -20.95
C PHE A 424 -9.17 -3.46 -20.70
N LEU A 425 -8.86 -3.97 -19.48
CA LEU A 425 -8.88 -5.41 -19.21
C LEU A 425 -9.89 -5.83 -18.13
N VAL A 426 -10.13 -4.98 -17.13
CA VAL A 426 -11.01 -5.33 -15.99
C VAL A 426 -12.47 -5.12 -16.37
N PRO A 427 -13.36 -6.15 -16.19
CA PRO A 427 -14.79 -5.99 -16.46
C PRO A 427 -15.43 -5.03 -15.45
N SER A 428 -16.39 -4.22 -15.91
CA SER A 428 -17.21 -3.41 -15.02
C SER A 428 -18.20 -4.28 -14.24
N HIS A 429 -18.67 -3.76 -13.10
CA HIS A 429 -19.68 -4.44 -12.30
C HIS A 429 -21.00 -4.65 -13.05
N ALA A 430 -21.39 -3.73 -13.94
CA ALA A 430 -22.57 -3.83 -14.77
C ALA A 430 -22.52 -5.01 -15.77
N GLU A 431 -21.34 -5.33 -16.29
CA GLU A 431 -21.15 -6.46 -17.23
C GLU A 431 -21.12 -7.81 -16.52
N THR A 432 -20.72 -7.86 -15.25
CA THR A 432 -20.70 -9.11 -14.47
C THR A 432 -22.06 -9.46 -13.86
N ASN A 433 -22.99 -8.49 -13.73
CA ASN A 433 -24.34 -8.67 -13.20
C ASN A 433 -25.38 -7.93 -14.06
N PRO A 434 -25.72 -8.43 -15.28
CA PRO A 434 -26.63 -7.74 -16.17
C PRO A 434 -28.07 -7.61 -15.62
N VAL A 435 -28.47 -8.47 -14.68
CA VAL A 435 -29.81 -8.44 -14.05
C VAL A 435 -30.01 -7.20 -13.14
N LYS A 436 -28.95 -6.56 -12.65
CA LYS A 436 -29.03 -5.33 -11.84
C LYS A 436 -28.93 -4.03 -12.66
N ALA A 437 -28.73 -4.13 -13.96
CA ALA A 437 -28.55 -2.98 -14.86
C ALA A 437 -29.87 -2.50 -15.52
N ILE A 438 -31.02 -3.10 -15.18
CA ILE A 438 -32.32 -2.60 -15.65
C ILE A 438 -32.66 -1.38 -14.80
N PRO A 439 -32.77 -0.17 -15.36
CA PRO A 439 -33.25 0.98 -14.63
C PRO A 439 -34.69 0.68 -14.16
N GLN A 440 -34.94 0.83 -12.88
CA GLN A 440 -36.30 0.94 -12.39
C GLN A 440 -36.84 2.26 -12.93
N THR A 441 -37.60 2.19 -14.00
CA THR A 441 -38.41 3.28 -14.55
C THR A 441 -39.48 3.69 -13.55
#